data_a7f33f47354b38b34569987582bb10f6
#
_entry.id   a7f33f47354b38b34569987582bb10f6
#
_cell.length_a   1.000
_cell.length_b   1.000
_cell.length_c   1.000
_cell.angle_alpha   90.00
_cell.angle_beta   90.00
_cell.angle_gamma   90.00
#
_symmetry.space_group_name_H-M   'P 1'
#
loop_
_entity.id
_entity.type
_entity.pdbx_description
1 polymer ?
#
loop_
_entity_poly.entity_id
_entity_poly.type
_entity_poly.pdbx_seq_one_letter_code
_entity_poly.pdbx_strand_id
1 'polypeptide(L)'
;MKLGAIKRCCVEEKEFYIYESDCGEQWIGTHTAAWPVEGDLKLTEGSIAAIFDLKPKKAAQMDVLALPLNRGSCLYVAPAVEWDAQELGIVEYLGERCLLLTCRGRMLAVDMAKVKAARCAEDYQCMKIGINTDGEPLVLV
;
A
#
# COMPACT_ATOMS: atom_id res chain seq x y z
N MET A 1 0.82 -12.52 1.47
CA MET A 1 1.05 -11.20 2.15
C MET A 1 2.30 -11.21 3.03
N LYS A 2 3.17 -10.21 2.94
CA LYS A 2 4.42 -10.09 3.74
C LYS A 2 4.20 -9.22 4.99
N LEU A 3 3.52 -9.78 6.00
CA LEU A 3 3.16 -9.07 7.24
C LEU A 3 4.30 -8.27 7.87
N GLY A 4 5.52 -8.82 7.93
CA GLY A 4 6.67 -8.13 8.53
C GLY A 4 7.12 -6.89 7.75
N ALA A 5 6.99 -6.89 6.42
CA ALA A 5 7.32 -5.73 5.59
C ALA A 5 6.23 -4.66 5.69
N ILE A 6 4.96 -5.07 5.66
CA ILE A 6 3.81 -4.19 5.88
C ILE A 6 3.88 -3.52 7.26
N LYS A 7 4.13 -4.33 8.32
CA LYS A 7 4.36 -3.81 9.67
C LYS A 7 5.40 -2.69 9.70
N ARG A 8 6.52 -2.89 8.99
CA ARG A 8 7.60 -1.88 8.95
C ARG A 8 7.11 -0.57 8.36
N CYS A 9 6.47 -0.61 7.19
CA CYS A 9 5.93 0.59 6.54
C CYS A 9 4.92 1.30 7.45
N CYS A 10 3.95 0.57 7.99
CA CYS A 10 2.93 1.14 8.88
C CYS A 10 3.54 1.75 10.16
N VAL A 11 4.56 1.10 10.74
CA VAL A 11 5.24 1.60 11.94
C VAL A 11 6.07 2.86 11.66
N GLU A 12 6.71 2.95 10.50
CA GLU A 12 7.47 4.13 10.08
C GLU A 12 6.56 5.35 9.88
N GLU A 13 5.42 5.15 9.24
CA GLU A 13 4.41 6.21 9.04
C GLU A 13 3.52 6.43 10.28
N LYS A 14 3.57 5.56 11.29
CA LYS A 14 2.75 5.54 12.51
C LYS A 14 1.25 5.36 12.23
N GLU A 15 0.90 4.68 11.16
CA GLU A 15 -0.46 4.48 10.70
C GLU A 15 -0.72 2.99 10.44
N PHE A 16 -1.92 2.53 10.84
CA PHE A 16 -2.49 1.25 10.45
C PHE A 16 -3.92 1.48 9.99
N TYR A 17 -4.13 1.71 8.71
CA TYR A 17 -5.45 1.93 8.15
C TYR A 17 -5.97 0.64 7.55
N ILE A 18 -7.18 0.27 7.95
CA ILE A 18 -7.91 -0.86 7.41
C ILE A 18 -8.91 -0.29 6.42
N TYR A 19 -8.67 -0.49 5.14
CA TYR A 19 -9.60 -0.11 4.09
C TYR A 19 -10.54 -1.27 3.81
N GLU A 20 -11.84 -1.01 3.73
CA GLU A 20 -12.84 -2.02 3.41
C GLU A 20 -13.69 -1.56 2.23
N SER A 21 -13.81 -2.42 1.20
CA SER A 21 -14.65 -2.18 0.04
C SER A 21 -16.12 -2.51 0.37
N ASP A 22 -17.02 -2.06 -0.50
CA ASP A 22 -18.45 -2.33 -0.38
C ASP A 22 -18.79 -3.84 -0.45
N CYS A 23 -17.90 -4.67 -1.01
CA CYS A 23 -18.04 -6.13 -1.04
C CYS A 23 -17.38 -6.84 0.16
N GLY A 24 -16.79 -6.09 1.10
CA GLY A 24 -16.19 -6.64 2.33
C GLY A 24 -14.75 -7.10 2.18
N GLU A 25 -14.11 -6.86 1.04
CA GLU A 25 -12.67 -7.07 0.90
C GLU A 25 -11.90 -6.03 1.70
N GLN A 26 -10.81 -6.45 2.32
CA GLN A 26 -10.00 -5.59 3.16
C GLN A 26 -8.58 -5.40 2.63
N TRP A 27 -8.04 -4.21 2.83
CA TRP A 27 -6.63 -3.88 2.67
C TRP A 27 -6.10 -3.29 3.97
N ILE A 28 -4.83 -3.53 4.25
CA ILE A 28 -4.12 -2.92 5.37
C ILE A 28 -3.01 -2.01 4.84
N GLY A 29 -2.87 -0.83 5.41
CA GLY A 29 -1.86 0.11 4.93
C GLY A 29 -1.78 1.40 5.71
N THR A 30 -1.36 2.42 5.00
CA THR A 30 -1.23 3.81 5.45
C THR A 30 -2.00 4.71 4.47
N HIS A 31 -1.93 6.02 4.63
CA HIS A 31 -2.51 6.95 3.65
C HIS A 31 -1.79 6.93 2.28
N THR A 32 -0.60 6.34 2.19
CA THR A 32 0.21 6.33 0.96
C THR A 32 0.33 4.97 0.28
N ALA A 33 -0.02 3.89 0.95
CA ALA A 33 0.07 2.53 0.41
C ALA A 33 -0.88 1.58 1.12
N ALA A 34 -1.49 0.65 0.38
CA ALA A 34 -2.28 -0.43 0.95
C ALA A 34 -1.99 -1.76 0.26
N TRP A 35 -2.12 -2.84 1.02
CA TRP A 35 -1.89 -4.22 0.60
C TRP A 35 -3.12 -5.05 0.89
N PRO A 36 -3.55 -5.92 -0.04
CA PRO A 36 -4.73 -6.75 0.17
C PRO A 36 -4.53 -7.70 1.37
N VAL A 37 -5.58 -7.89 2.14
CA VAL A 37 -5.64 -8.88 3.22
C VAL A 37 -6.06 -10.21 2.60
N GLU A 38 -5.20 -11.22 2.68
CA GLU A 38 -5.40 -12.52 2.07
C GLU A 38 -6.09 -13.50 3.04
N GLY A 39 -6.85 -14.41 2.46
CA GLY A 39 -7.53 -15.50 3.20
C GLY A 39 -8.72 -15.01 4.03
N ASP A 40 -9.08 -15.81 5.04
CA ASP A 40 -10.23 -15.55 5.93
C ASP A 40 -9.92 -14.59 7.08
N LEU A 41 -8.74 -13.92 7.03
CA LEU A 41 -8.35 -12.98 8.06
C LEU A 41 -9.18 -11.70 7.95
N LYS A 42 -9.97 -11.43 8.98
CA LYS A 42 -10.68 -10.16 9.10
C LYS A 42 -9.99 -9.27 10.14
N LEU A 43 -9.54 -8.10 9.67
CA LEU A 43 -8.91 -7.10 10.51
C LEU A 43 -9.96 -6.19 11.15
N THR A 44 -9.70 -5.81 12.39
CA THR A 44 -10.42 -4.75 13.11
C THR A 44 -9.40 -3.85 13.79
N GLU A 45 -9.77 -2.64 14.14
CA GLU A 45 -8.88 -1.71 14.87
C GLU A 45 -8.31 -2.38 16.14
N GLY A 46 -9.14 -3.14 16.88
CA GLY A 46 -8.72 -3.85 18.08
C GLY A 46 -7.80 -5.04 17.84
N SER A 47 -7.77 -5.61 16.64
CA SER A 47 -6.94 -6.79 16.31
C SER A 47 -5.53 -6.43 15.84
N ILE A 48 -5.28 -5.19 15.40
CA ILE A 48 -4.01 -4.76 14.81
C ILE A 48 -2.82 -5.00 15.72
N ALA A 49 -2.92 -4.62 17.00
CA ALA A 49 -1.83 -4.78 17.95
C ALA A 49 -1.41 -6.24 18.12
N ALA A 50 -2.36 -7.16 18.16
CA ALA A 50 -2.10 -8.59 18.30
C ALA A 50 -1.55 -9.20 17.01
N ILE A 51 -2.16 -8.91 15.85
CA ILE A 51 -1.78 -9.47 14.55
C ILE A 51 -0.36 -9.05 14.15
N PHE A 52 -0.02 -7.78 14.41
CA PHE A 52 1.31 -7.24 14.10
C PHE A 52 2.29 -7.32 15.27
N ASP A 53 1.94 -8.00 16.36
CA ASP A 53 2.79 -8.14 17.56
C ASP A 53 3.40 -6.78 17.98
N LEU A 54 2.54 -5.81 18.22
CA LEU A 54 2.94 -4.47 18.67
C LEU A 54 2.98 -4.45 20.20
N LYS A 55 4.13 -4.04 20.75
CA LYS A 55 4.22 -3.78 22.19
C LYS A 55 3.27 -2.66 22.60
N PRO A 56 2.67 -2.68 23.79
CA PRO A 56 1.67 -1.70 24.23
C PRO A 56 2.10 -0.23 24.05
N LYS A 57 3.35 0.10 24.39
CA LYS A 57 3.91 1.44 24.21
C LYS A 57 3.95 1.87 22.74
N LYS A 58 4.23 0.92 21.83
CA LYS A 58 4.28 1.20 20.39
C LYS A 58 2.89 1.30 19.82
N ALA A 59 1.98 0.40 20.20
CA ALA A 59 0.59 0.44 19.77
C ALA A 59 -0.10 1.77 20.13
N ALA A 60 0.17 2.30 21.32
CA ALA A 60 -0.37 3.60 21.77
C ALA A 60 0.15 4.81 20.95
N GLN A 61 1.16 4.64 20.12
CA GLN A 61 1.72 5.69 19.25
C GLN A 61 1.23 5.59 17.81
N MET A 62 0.39 4.60 17.50
CA MET A 62 -0.10 4.35 16.16
C MET A 62 -1.52 4.88 16.00
N ASP A 63 -1.78 5.51 14.87
CA ASP A 63 -3.13 5.81 14.43
C ASP A 63 -3.70 4.54 13.77
N VAL A 64 -4.76 3.99 14.35
CA VAL A 64 -5.44 2.79 13.83
C VAL A 64 -6.86 3.18 13.47
N LEU A 65 -7.20 3.11 12.19
CA LEU A 65 -8.51 3.53 11.67
C LEU A 65 -9.05 2.52 10.66
N ALA A 66 -10.36 2.27 10.73
CA ALA A 66 -11.10 1.59 9.69
C ALA A 66 -11.73 2.62 8.74
N LEU A 67 -11.43 2.51 7.45
CA LEU A 67 -11.81 3.47 6.42
C LEU A 67 -12.51 2.77 5.26
N PRO A 68 -13.55 3.39 4.65
CA PRO A 68 -14.13 2.84 3.44
C PRO A 68 -13.16 2.98 2.25
N LEU A 69 -13.03 1.92 1.44
CA LEU A 69 -12.37 1.99 0.15
C LEU A 69 -13.42 2.26 -0.94
N ASN A 70 -13.69 3.49 -1.20
CA ASN A 70 -14.65 3.94 -2.21
C ASN A 70 -14.07 5.10 -3.02
N ARG A 71 -14.90 5.68 -3.92
CA ARG A 71 -14.49 6.79 -4.80
C ARG A 71 -13.94 8.03 -4.08
N GLY A 72 -14.21 8.19 -2.79
CA GLY A 72 -13.66 9.26 -1.96
C GLY A 72 -12.34 8.90 -1.28
N SER A 73 -11.86 7.68 -1.43
CA SER A 73 -10.57 7.25 -0.86
C SER A 73 -9.41 7.66 -1.77
N CYS A 74 -8.33 8.20 -1.20
CA CYS A 74 -7.10 8.54 -1.93
C CYS A 74 -6.44 7.34 -2.61
N LEU A 75 -6.71 6.12 -2.14
CA LEU A 75 -6.21 4.87 -2.71
C LEU A 75 -7.18 4.20 -3.71
N TYR A 76 -8.33 4.81 -3.97
CA TYR A 76 -9.27 4.27 -4.93
C TYR A 76 -8.84 4.59 -6.37
N VAL A 77 -8.66 3.54 -7.17
CA VAL A 77 -8.40 3.66 -8.62
C VAL A 77 -9.64 3.28 -9.39
N ALA A 78 -10.07 4.14 -10.31
CA ALA A 78 -11.16 3.80 -11.21
C ALA A 78 -10.72 2.68 -12.16
N PRO A 79 -11.46 1.55 -12.26
CA PRO A 79 -11.04 0.38 -13.05
C PRO A 79 -10.75 0.64 -14.53
N ALA A 80 -11.27 1.75 -15.07
CA ALA A 80 -11.12 2.11 -16.49
C ALA A 80 -9.81 2.85 -16.83
N VAL A 81 -8.94 3.15 -15.84
CA VAL A 81 -7.78 4.03 -16.03
C VAL A 81 -6.52 3.38 -15.45
N GLU A 82 -6.11 2.27 -16.07
CA GLU A 82 -4.87 1.58 -15.73
C GLU A 82 -3.95 1.49 -16.94
N TRP A 83 -2.66 1.76 -16.74
CA TRP A 83 -1.63 1.65 -17.78
C TRP A 83 -0.45 0.83 -17.29
N ASP A 84 0.09 0.01 -18.16
CA ASP A 84 1.32 -0.72 -17.89
C ASP A 84 2.49 0.24 -17.64
N ALA A 85 3.27 -0.03 -16.61
CA ALA A 85 4.46 0.69 -16.26
C ALA A 85 5.71 -0.13 -16.58
N GLN A 86 6.73 0.53 -17.11
CA GLN A 86 8.04 -0.07 -17.33
C GLN A 86 8.99 0.28 -16.19
N GLU A 87 9.63 -0.72 -15.61
CA GLU A 87 10.69 -0.52 -14.64
C GLU A 87 11.97 -0.07 -15.34
N LEU A 88 12.56 1.02 -14.88
CA LEU A 88 13.83 1.54 -15.38
C LEU A 88 15.01 1.16 -14.49
N GLY A 89 14.78 0.88 -13.23
CA GLY A 89 15.81 0.50 -12.26
C GLY A 89 15.60 1.11 -10.89
N ILE A 90 16.58 0.88 -10.01
CA ILE A 90 16.57 1.42 -8.65
C ILE A 90 17.48 2.65 -8.60
N VAL A 91 16.96 3.73 -8.05
CA VAL A 91 17.66 5.00 -7.85
C VAL A 91 17.65 5.38 -6.37
N GLU A 92 18.55 6.27 -5.99
CA GLU A 92 18.49 6.95 -4.70
C GLU A 92 17.87 8.33 -4.92
N TYR A 93 16.80 8.62 -4.20
CA TYR A 93 16.10 9.89 -4.26
C TYR A 93 15.81 10.39 -2.86
N LEU A 94 16.31 11.57 -2.50
CA LEU A 94 16.20 12.18 -1.17
C LEU A 94 16.72 11.27 -0.03
N GLY A 95 17.76 10.47 -0.30
CA GLY A 95 18.32 9.52 0.67
C GLY A 95 17.57 8.19 0.79
N GLU A 96 16.53 7.99 0.00
CA GLU A 96 15.70 6.78 -0.02
C GLU A 96 15.92 5.99 -1.31
N ARG A 97 15.85 4.66 -1.21
CA ARG A 97 15.92 3.78 -2.37
C ARG A 97 14.53 3.68 -3.02
N CYS A 98 14.44 4.16 -4.25
CA CYS A 98 13.21 4.16 -5.02
C CYS A 98 13.33 3.29 -6.26
N LEU A 99 12.24 2.61 -6.63
CA LEU A 99 12.06 2.03 -7.94
C LEU A 99 11.60 3.12 -8.91
N LEU A 100 12.35 3.31 -9.98
CA LEU A 100 11.99 4.25 -11.03
C LEU A 100 11.12 3.55 -12.09
N LEU A 101 9.94 4.10 -12.32
CA LEU A 101 8.98 3.64 -13.31
C LEU A 101 8.77 4.69 -14.40
N THR A 102 8.51 4.24 -15.61
CA THR A 102 8.02 5.12 -16.68
C THR A 102 6.69 4.62 -17.22
N CYS A 103 5.80 5.55 -17.50
CA CYS A 103 4.50 5.29 -18.10
C CYS A 103 4.04 6.54 -18.86
N ARG A 104 3.70 6.37 -20.16
CA ARG A 104 3.18 7.45 -21.02
C ARG A 104 4.03 8.74 -20.99
N GLY A 105 5.36 8.60 -20.97
CA GLY A 105 6.30 9.72 -20.94
C GLY A 105 6.44 10.43 -19.59
N ARG A 106 5.82 9.90 -18.53
CA ARG A 106 6.02 10.36 -17.16
C ARG A 106 6.94 9.40 -16.41
N MET A 107 7.72 9.93 -15.47
CA MET A 107 8.53 9.14 -14.55
C MET A 107 7.99 9.26 -13.14
N LEU A 108 7.99 8.14 -12.44
CA LEU A 108 7.54 8.02 -11.05
C LEU A 108 8.61 7.29 -10.24
N ALA A 109 8.92 7.82 -9.07
CA ALA A 109 9.78 7.16 -8.09
C ALA A 109 8.90 6.57 -6.98
N VAL A 110 9.02 5.28 -6.76
CA VAL A 110 8.23 4.54 -5.76
C VAL A 110 9.15 4.00 -4.69
N ASP A 111 8.83 4.23 -3.43
CA ASP A 111 9.59 3.71 -2.29
C ASP A 111 9.73 2.19 -2.36
N MET A 112 10.99 1.72 -2.38
CA MET A 112 11.31 0.30 -2.44
C MET A 112 10.81 -0.51 -1.24
N ALA A 113 10.63 0.10 -0.08
CA ALA A 113 10.07 -0.60 1.08
C ALA A 113 8.61 -1.00 0.83
N LYS A 114 7.82 -0.11 0.23
CA LYS A 114 6.42 -0.35 -0.14
C LYS A 114 6.29 -1.39 -1.26
N VAL A 115 7.13 -1.27 -2.28
CA VAL A 115 7.19 -2.26 -3.37
C VAL A 115 7.53 -3.66 -2.85
N LYS A 116 8.52 -3.77 -1.96
CA LYS A 116 8.91 -5.07 -1.36
C LYS A 116 7.83 -5.68 -0.48
N ALA A 117 7.00 -4.87 0.15
CA ALA A 117 5.87 -5.35 0.94
C ALA A 117 4.78 -5.98 0.05
N ALA A 118 4.59 -5.45 -1.17
CA ALA A 118 3.66 -5.98 -2.15
C ALA A 118 4.19 -7.23 -2.88
N ARG A 119 5.49 -7.27 -3.20
CA ARG A 119 6.09 -8.37 -3.97
C ARG A 119 6.14 -9.69 -3.20
N CYS A 120 5.31 -10.65 -3.59
CA CYS A 120 5.57 -12.06 -3.34
C CYS A 120 6.49 -12.58 -4.45
N ALA A 121 7.50 -13.39 -4.09
CA ALA A 121 8.58 -13.79 -5.01
C ALA A 121 8.12 -14.58 -6.25
N GLU A 122 6.90 -15.09 -6.26
CA GLU A 122 6.37 -16.00 -7.28
C GLU A 122 5.28 -15.41 -8.18
N ASP A 123 4.67 -14.26 -7.79
CA ASP A 123 3.46 -13.73 -8.47
C ASP A 123 3.64 -12.35 -9.11
N TYR A 124 4.86 -11.85 -9.22
CA TYR A 124 5.10 -10.55 -9.82
C TYR A 124 4.88 -10.59 -11.34
N GLN A 125 3.74 -10.10 -11.79
CA GLN A 125 3.40 -10.13 -13.23
C GLN A 125 3.62 -8.80 -13.94
N CYS A 126 3.23 -7.68 -13.37
CA CYS A 126 3.52 -6.34 -13.92
C CYS A 126 3.11 -5.25 -12.94
N MET A 127 3.77 -4.10 -13.04
CA MET A 127 3.29 -2.88 -12.39
C MET A 127 2.39 -2.12 -13.34
N LYS A 128 1.31 -1.60 -12.81
CA LYS A 128 0.42 -0.67 -13.51
C LYS A 128 0.37 0.66 -12.77
N ILE A 129 0.04 1.69 -13.49
CA ILE A 129 -0.24 2.99 -12.92
C ILE A 129 -1.70 3.30 -13.18
N GLY A 130 -2.42 3.57 -12.10
CA GLY A 130 -3.77 4.11 -12.15
C GLY A 130 -3.79 5.58 -11.72
N ILE A 131 -4.92 6.21 -11.84
CA ILE A 131 -5.15 7.59 -11.36
C ILE A 131 -6.29 7.56 -10.36
N ASN A 132 -6.05 8.13 -9.16
CA ASN A 132 -7.09 8.26 -8.16
C ASN A 132 -8.10 9.38 -8.52
N THR A 133 -9.11 9.56 -7.70
CA THR A 133 -10.15 10.58 -7.91
C THR A 133 -9.63 12.01 -7.85
N ASP A 134 -8.49 12.25 -7.20
CA ASP A 134 -7.86 13.56 -7.08
C ASP A 134 -6.88 13.84 -8.23
N GLY A 135 -6.75 12.90 -9.18
CA GLY A 135 -5.87 13.02 -10.34
C GLY A 135 -4.41 12.64 -10.03
N GLU A 136 -4.13 12.04 -8.88
CA GLU A 136 -2.79 11.62 -8.50
C GLU A 136 -2.49 10.20 -9.00
N PRO A 137 -1.25 9.92 -9.40
CA PRO A 137 -0.85 8.60 -9.84
C PRO A 137 -0.74 7.62 -8.66
N LEU A 138 -1.33 6.44 -8.82
CA LEU A 138 -1.18 5.30 -7.91
C LEU A 138 -0.47 4.16 -8.65
N VAL A 139 0.47 3.52 -7.97
CA VAL A 139 1.16 2.34 -8.49
C VAL A 139 0.46 1.09 -7.98
N LEU A 140 0.02 0.25 -8.91
CA LEU A 140 -0.61 -1.04 -8.68
C LEU A 140 0.44 -2.15 -8.93
N VAL A 141 0.58 -3.07 -7.99
CA VAL A 141 1.58 -4.15 -8.02
C VAL A 141 0.89 -5.49 -7.98
#